data_b1639aee819839b6193841d908f3a07f
#
_entry.id   b1639aee819839b6193841d908f3a07f
#
_cell.length_a   1.000
_cell.length_b   1.000
_cell.length_c   1.000
_cell.angle_alpha   90.00
_cell.angle_beta   90.00
_cell.angle_gamma   90.00
#
_symmetry.space_group_name_H-M   'P 1'
#
loop_
_entity.id
_entity.type
_entity.pdbx_description
1 polymer ?
#
loop_
_entity_poly.entity_id
_entity_poly.type
_entity_poly.pdbx_seq_one_letter_code
_entity_poly.pdbx_strand_id
1 'polypeptide(L)'
;MKFKYFLSLVLCLFLLTACNNKSESIYLDSNYSDQERVEDLLTRMTLEEKVAQMCQYVGLNYLSSENESSLTEEILNSDSKASYKGFLKKDIAQMVVDGKIGSFLHVLEPQESNILQALALKSRLKIPLIIGIDAIHGNGMVKGTTVYPSPITISSSFTDTLAYQVGIQTAKEIRAAGSHWAFTPNIDVLRDPRWGRVGETFGEDPFMVGNLGASMINGFQLNDYTGTNKVIACAKHMIAGSEPINGLNAAPMDVSLRTLKEV
;
A
#
# COMPACT_ATOMS: atom_id res chain seq x y z
N MET A 1 -15.17 53.39 -42.52
CA MET A 1 -15.89 52.54 -41.56
C MET A 1 -15.54 51.06 -41.66
N LYS A 2 -15.35 50.44 -42.79
CA LYS A 2 -15.06 49.01 -42.97
C LYS A 2 -13.71 48.53 -42.36
N PHE A 3 -12.70 49.38 -42.31
CA PHE A 3 -11.36 49.04 -41.82
C PHE A 3 -11.29 48.89 -40.28
N LYS A 4 -12.09 49.63 -39.52
CA LYS A 4 -12.17 49.50 -38.03
C LYS A 4 -12.77 48.18 -37.58
N TYR A 5 -13.76 47.67 -38.30
CA TYR A 5 -14.38 46.35 -37.98
C TYR A 5 -13.47 45.17 -38.34
N PHE A 6 -12.64 45.32 -39.40
CA PHE A 6 -11.68 44.29 -39.73
C PHE A 6 -10.58 44.14 -38.69
N LEU A 7 -10.07 45.26 -38.18
CA LEU A 7 -9.06 45.25 -37.11
C LEU A 7 -9.61 44.68 -35.79
N SER A 8 -10.90 44.98 -35.46
CA SER A 8 -11.57 44.44 -34.25
C SER A 8 -11.84 42.95 -34.38
N LEU A 9 -12.17 42.44 -35.58
CA LEU A 9 -12.38 41.01 -35.82
C LEU A 9 -11.08 40.21 -35.74
N VAL A 10 -9.97 40.76 -36.26
CA VAL A 10 -8.64 40.13 -36.14
C VAL A 10 -8.15 40.09 -34.69
N LEU A 11 -8.40 41.17 -33.92
CA LEU A 11 -8.06 41.20 -32.49
C LEU A 11 -8.88 40.19 -31.65
N CYS A 12 -10.17 39.99 -31.97
CA CYS A 12 -10.99 38.95 -31.33
C CYS A 12 -10.54 37.53 -31.72
N LEU A 13 -10.09 37.29 -32.96
CA LEU A 13 -9.54 35.99 -33.34
C LEU A 13 -8.21 35.68 -32.60
N PHE A 14 -7.36 36.68 -32.38
CA PHE A 14 -6.13 36.50 -31.59
C PHE A 14 -6.42 36.25 -30.10
N LEU A 15 -7.48 36.79 -29.54
CA LEU A 15 -7.89 36.50 -28.15
C LEU A 15 -8.49 35.10 -27.96
N LEU A 16 -9.07 34.52 -29.00
CA LEU A 16 -9.62 33.16 -28.97
C LEU A 16 -8.54 32.07 -29.10
N THR A 17 -7.38 32.38 -29.69
CA THR A 17 -6.26 31.44 -29.77
C THR A 17 -5.37 31.41 -28.50
N ALA A 18 -5.48 32.42 -27.62
CA ALA A 18 -4.70 32.52 -26.41
C ALA A 18 -5.24 31.63 -25.23
N CYS A 19 -6.43 31.04 -25.37
CA CYS A 19 -7.06 30.25 -24.29
C CYS A 19 -6.94 28.73 -24.46
N ASN A 20 -6.05 28.23 -25.33
CA ASN A 20 -5.88 26.79 -25.50
C ASN A 20 -4.50 26.29 -25.06
N ASN A 21 -3.89 26.95 -24.06
CA ASN A 21 -2.85 26.31 -23.27
C ASN A 21 -3.54 25.27 -22.36
N LYS A 22 -3.72 24.05 -22.87
CA LYS A 22 -3.75 22.87 -21.98
C LYS A 22 -2.44 22.96 -21.19
N SER A 23 -2.51 23.41 -19.96
CA SER A 23 -1.39 23.31 -19.03
C SER A 23 -0.86 21.89 -19.13
N GLU A 24 0.33 21.76 -19.65
CA GLU A 24 1.03 20.48 -19.76
C GLU A 24 0.98 19.81 -18.39
N SER A 25 0.58 18.54 -18.32
CA SER A 25 0.40 17.86 -17.04
C SER A 25 1.77 17.41 -16.53
N ILE A 26 2.47 18.30 -15.85
CA ILE A 26 3.83 18.09 -15.31
C ILE A 26 3.89 16.77 -14.51
N TYR A 27 2.85 16.47 -13.73
CA TYR A 27 2.82 15.26 -12.90
C TYR A 27 2.89 13.94 -13.72
N LEU A 28 2.54 13.97 -15.01
CA LEU A 28 2.62 12.80 -15.90
C LEU A 28 3.98 12.69 -16.61
N ASP A 29 4.80 13.74 -16.60
CA ASP A 29 6.08 13.77 -17.28
C ASP A 29 7.22 13.38 -16.34
N SER A 30 7.90 12.27 -16.65
CA SER A 30 9.01 11.74 -15.89
C SER A 30 10.31 12.57 -15.97
N ASN A 31 10.37 13.58 -16.85
CA ASN A 31 11.51 14.48 -16.95
C ASN A 31 11.55 15.51 -15.80
N TYR A 32 10.43 15.73 -15.11
CA TYR A 32 10.37 16.57 -13.93
C TYR A 32 10.70 15.79 -12.67
N SER A 33 11.23 16.47 -11.67
CA SER A 33 11.49 15.88 -10.35
C SER A 33 10.20 15.39 -9.67
N ASP A 34 10.31 14.43 -8.77
CA ASP A 34 9.16 13.94 -8.02
C ASP A 34 8.46 15.05 -7.25
N GLN A 35 9.21 16.02 -6.71
CA GLN A 35 8.66 17.18 -6.00
C GLN A 35 7.79 18.05 -6.93
N GLU A 36 8.28 18.42 -8.11
CA GLU A 36 7.51 19.22 -9.08
C GLU A 36 6.24 18.49 -9.55
N ARG A 37 6.36 17.19 -9.76
CA ARG A 37 5.23 16.34 -10.16
C ARG A 37 4.18 16.24 -9.07
N VAL A 38 4.59 16.08 -7.81
CA VAL A 38 3.66 16.04 -6.67
C VAL A 38 2.98 17.38 -6.47
N GLU A 39 3.71 18.49 -6.53
CA GLU A 39 3.14 19.82 -6.40
C GLU A 39 2.11 20.12 -7.48
N ASP A 40 2.42 19.83 -8.76
CA ASP A 40 1.47 19.98 -9.85
C ASP A 40 0.22 19.11 -9.65
N LEU A 41 0.39 17.83 -9.28
CA LEU A 41 -0.72 16.92 -9.01
C LEU A 41 -1.63 17.44 -7.92
N LEU A 42 -1.07 17.88 -6.79
CA LEU A 42 -1.82 18.39 -5.64
C LEU A 42 -2.66 19.63 -5.97
N THR A 43 -2.19 20.48 -6.91
CA THR A 43 -2.98 21.65 -7.37
C THR A 43 -4.18 21.23 -8.22
N ARG A 44 -4.12 20.09 -8.87
CA ARG A 44 -5.18 19.58 -9.76
C ARG A 44 -6.23 18.73 -9.03
N MET A 45 -5.87 18.19 -7.86
CA MET A 45 -6.74 17.32 -7.06
C MET A 45 -7.82 18.11 -6.33
N THR A 46 -9.05 17.61 -6.38
CA THR A 46 -10.12 18.06 -5.45
C THR A 46 -9.84 17.54 -4.04
N LEU A 47 -10.58 18.06 -3.06
CA LEU A 47 -10.47 17.58 -1.67
C LEU A 47 -10.85 16.10 -1.58
N GLU A 48 -11.90 15.69 -2.28
CA GLU A 48 -12.36 14.29 -2.33
C GLU A 48 -11.30 13.37 -2.92
N GLU A 49 -10.63 13.78 -3.98
CA GLU A 49 -9.54 13.01 -4.58
C GLU A 49 -8.32 12.91 -3.65
N LYS A 50 -8.00 13.96 -2.89
CA LYS A 50 -6.94 13.92 -1.87
C LYS A 50 -7.28 12.94 -0.75
N VAL A 51 -8.51 12.97 -0.25
CA VAL A 51 -9.00 12.03 0.77
C VAL A 51 -9.01 10.60 0.23
N ALA A 52 -9.42 10.42 -1.03
CA ALA A 52 -9.46 9.13 -1.69
C ALA A 52 -8.08 8.43 -1.75
N GLN A 53 -6.99 9.21 -1.90
CA GLN A 53 -5.63 8.63 -1.86
C GLN A 53 -5.27 8.00 -0.51
N MET A 54 -5.95 8.38 0.57
CA MET A 54 -5.79 7.78 1.91
C MET A 54 -6.72 6.58 2.14
N CYS A 55 -7.63 6.30 1.21
CA CYS A 55 -8.56 5.17 1.33
C CYS A 55 -7.93 3.88 0.78
N GLN A 56 -8.01 2.82 1.58
CA GLN A 56 -7.58 1.48 1.22
C GLN A 56 -8.75 0.50 1.26
N TYR A 57 -8.90 -0.31 0.21
CA TYR A 57 -9.91 -1.36 0.13
C TYR A 57 -9.26 -2.73 -0.05
N VAL A 58 -10.01 -3.80 0.17
CA VAL A 58 -9.53 -5.16 -0.13
C VAL A 58 -9.66 -5.50 -1.61
N GLY A 59 -8.86 -6.46 -2.08
CA GLY A 59 -8.96 -6.97 -3.44
C GLY A 59 -10.37 -7.46 -3.79
N LEU A 60 -10.72 -7.41 -5.07
CA LEU A 60 -12.07 -7.74 -5.56
C LEU A 60 -12.47 -9.18 -5.28
N ASN A 61 -11.48 -10.10 -5.15
CA ASN A 61 -11.74 -11.49 -4.86
C ASN A 61 -12.27 -11.73 -3.43
N TYR A 62 -12.14 -10.75 -2.54
CA TYR A 62 -12.72 -10.77 -1.20
C TYR A 62 -14.13 -10.19 -1.12
N LEU A 63 -14.66 -9.70 -2.24
CA LEU A 63 -15.98 -9.09 -2.31
C LEU A 63 -16.98 -10.05 -2.96
N SER A 64 -18.23 -9.97 -2.51
CA SER A 64 -19.32 -10.75 -3.13
C SER A 64 -19.60 -10.28 -4.56
N SER A 65 -19.96 -11.24 -5.44
CA SER A 65 -20.61 -10.94 -6.71
C SER A 65 -22.10 -10.69 -6.50
N GLU A 66 -22.79 -10.10 -7.48
CA GLU A 66 -24.25 -9.79 -7.39
C GLU A 66 -25.13 -10.99 -7.02
N ASN A 67 -24.64 -12.21 -7.25
CA ASN A 67 -25.40 -13.46 -7.04
C ASN A 67 -24.96 -14.24 -5.80
N GLU A 68 -23.95 -13.81 -5.08
CA GLU A 68 -23.46 -14.47 -3.87
C GLU A 68 -23.89 -13.68 -2.64
N SER A 69 -24.95 -14.17 -1.99
CA SER A 69 -25.50 -13.57 -0.77
C SER A 69 -24.71 -13.88 0.51
N SER A 70 -23.57 -14.58 0.41
CA SER A 70 -22.77 -14.96 1.57
C SER A 70 -21.29 -14.61 1.37
N LEU A 71 -20.82 -13.66 2.19
CA LEU A 71 -19.43 -13.70 2.62
C LEU A 71 -19.25 -15.04 3.32
N THR A 72 -18.26 -15.85 2.90
CA THR A 72 -18.00 -17.12 3.57
C THR A 72 -17.75 -16.87 5.06
N GLU A 73 -18.19 -17.79 5.93
CA GLU A 73 -17.94 -17.70 7.38
C GLU A 73 -16.44 -17.52 7.70
N GLU A 74 -15.55 -17.99 6.84
CA GLU A 74 -14.11 -17.81 6.92
C GLU A 74 -13.67 -16.33 6.89
N ILE A 75 -14.27 -15.51 6.04
CA ILE A 75 -14.00 -14.06 5.98
C ILE A 75 -14.61 -13.34 7.17
N LEU A 76 -15.78 -13.80 7.64
CA LEU A 76 -16.45 -13.23 8.82
C LEU A 76 -15.73 -13.56 10.13
N ASN A 77 -14.97 -14.66 10.16
CA ASN A 77 -14.23 -15.13 11.32
C ASN A 77 -12.73 -14.82 11.24
N SER A 78 -12.24 -14.26 10.14
CA SER A 78 -10.86 -13.81 10.03
C SER A 78 -10.63 -12.60 10.94
N ASP A 79 -9.44 -12.51 11.56
CA ASP A 79 -9.03 -11.35 12.38
C ASP A 79 -9.01 -10.03 11.60
N SER A 80 -8.98 -10.09 10.28
CA SER A 80 -9.19 -8.96 9.38
C SER A 80 -10.70 -8.71 9.18
N LYS A 81 -11.37 -8.25 10.23
CA LYS A 81 -12.81 -7.86 10.20
C LYS A 81 -13.11 -6.60 9.41
N ALA A 82 -12.35 -6.29 8.39
CA ALA A 82 -12.75 -5.33 7.38
C ALA A 82 -13.87 -5.94 6.53
N SER A 83 -15.02 -6.19 7.16
CA SER A 83 -16.21 -6.64 6.43
C SER A 83 -16.77 -5.45 5.68
N TYR A 84 -16.48 -5.35 4.40
CA TYR A 84 -17.11 -4.41 3.48
C TYR A 84 -18.55 -4.87 3.15
N LYS A 85 -19.38 -5.02 4.21
CA LYS A 85 -20.78 -5.36 4.06
C LYS A 85 -21.45 -4.30 3.19
N GLY A 86 -22.01 -4.73 2.06
CA GLY A 86 -22.77 -3.87 1.17
C GLY A 86 -22.02 -3.32 -0.05
N PHE A 87 -20.72 -3.62 -0.23
CA PHE A 87 -20.02 -3.28 -1.47
C PHE A 87 -19.95 -4.48 -2.40
N LEU A 88 -20.38 -4.27 -3.64
CA LEU A 88 -20.25 -5.25 -4.72
C LEU A 88 -18.96 -4.98 -5.52
N LYS A 89 -18.43 -6.01 -6.16
CA LYS A 89 -17.23 -5.86 -7.04
C LYS A 89 -17.36 -4.72 -8.05
N LYS A 90 -18.56 -4.57 -8.66
CA LYS A 90 -18.84 -3.50 -9.62
C LYS A 90 -18.78 -2.10 -9.00
N ASP A 91 -19.21 -1.95 -7.76
CA ASP A 91 -19.23 -0.66 -7.07
C ASP A 91 -17.80 -0.21 -6.78
N ILE A 92 -16.95 -1.13 -6.31
CA ILE A 92 -15.53 -0.87 -6.09
C ILE A 92 -14.81 -0.57 -7.41
N ALA A 93 -15.08 -1.33 -8.49
CA ALA A 93 -14.51 -1.05 -9.80
C ALA A 93 -14.90 0.36 -10.30
N GLN A 94 -16.15 0.79 -10.09
CA GLN A 94 -16.59 2.13 -10.44
C GLN A 94 -15.91 3.19 -9.56
N MET A 95 -15.74 2.94 -8.26
CA MET A 95 -15.02 3.85 -7.36
C MET A 95 -13.55 4.05 -7.80
N VAL A 96 -12.89 3.03 -8.33
CA VAL A 96 -11.54 3.17 -8.91
C VAL A 96 -11.57 4.10 -10.12
N VAL A 97 -12.52 3.92 -11.04
CA VAL A 97 -12.69 4.79 -12.23
C VAL A 97 -13.01 6.23 -11.81
N ASP A 98 -13.78 6.41 -10.75
CA ASP A 98 -14.12 7.73 -10.19
C ASP A 98 -12.94 8.38 -9.41
N GLY A 99 -11.80 7.69 -9.24
CA GLY A 99 -10.65 8.19 -8.50
C GLY A 99 -10.88 8.27 -6.99
N LYS A 100 -11.74 7.41 -6.43
CA LYS A 100 -12.15 7.39 -5.01
C LYS A 100 -11.37 6.41 -4.15
N ILE A 101 -10.38 5.71 -4.72
CA ILE A 101 -9.55 4.72 -4.03
C ILE A 101 -8.09 4.96 -4.38
N GLY A 102 -7.22 5.02 -3.38
CA GLY A 102 -5.78 5.19 -3.54
C GLY A 102 -4.99 3.89 -3.47
N SER A 103 -5.49 2.91 -2.72
CA SER A 103 -4.75 1.66 -2.48
C SER A 103 -5.67 0.46 -2.27
N PHE A 104 -5.10 -0.73 -2.50
CA PHE A 104 -5.73 -2.01 -2.20
C PHE A 104 -4.87 -2.85 -1.27
N LEU A 105 -5.52 -3.63 -0.43
CA LEU A 105 -4.95 -4.66 0.43
C LEU A 105 -5.25 -6.04 -0.17
N HIS A 106 -4.27 -6.93 -0.21
CA HIS A 106 -4.44 -8.34 -0.56
C HIS A 106 -5.06 -8.58 -1.95
N VAL A 107 -4.49 -8.01 -2.98
CA VAL A 107 -4.73 -8.45 -4.37
C VAL A 107 -3.78 -9.61 -4.64
N LEU A 108 -4.32 -10.83 -4.71
CA LEU A 108 -3.52 -12.07 -4.70
C LEU A 108 -3.15 -12.56 -6.09
N GLU A 109 -3.78 -12.03 -7.13
CA GLU A 109 -3.58 -12.47 -8.51
C GLU A 109 -3.07 -11.32 -9.39
N PRO A 110 -2.01 -11.54 -10.19
CA PRO A 110 -1.49 -10.53 -11.12
C PRO A 110 -2.55 -10.00 -12.10
N GLN A 111 -3.49 -10.87 -12.50
CA GLN A 111 -4.58 -10.51 -13.41
C GLN A 111 -5.51 -9.47 -12.77
N GLU A 112 -5.87 -9.64 -11.49
CA GLU A 112 -6.69 -8.68 -10.76
C GLU A 112 -5.94 -7.34 -10.61
N SER A 113 -4.65 -7.38 -10.25
CA SER A 113 -3.81 -6.19 -10.19
C SER A 113 -3.82 -5.42 -11.50
N ASN A 114 -3.64 -6.10 -12.64
CA ASN A 114 -3.68 -5.48 -13.96
C ASN A 114 -5.05 -4.86 -14.28
N ILE A 115 -6.15 -5.52 -13.91
CA ILE A 115 -7.51 -4.98 -14.11
C ILE A 115 -7.69 -3.70 -13.28
N LEU A 116 -7.31 -3.70 -12.01
CA LEU A 116 -7.42 -2.55 -11.13
C LEU A 116 -6.58 -1.35 -11.65
N GLN A 117 -5.35 -1.60 -12.09
CA GLN A 117 -4.51 -0.55 -12.70
C GLN A 117 -5.11 -0.01 -14.00
N ALA A 118 -5.66 -0.88 -14.85
CA ALA A 118 -6.34 -0.44 -16.08
C ALA A 118 -7.60 0.40 -15.79
N LEU A 119 -8.31 0.13 -14.70
CA LEU A 119 -9.44 0.96 -14.23
C LEU A 119 -8.93 2.31 -13.71
N ALA A 120 -7.87 2.34 -12.93
CA ALA A 120 -7.28 3.58 -12.42
C ALA A 120 -6.84 4.53 -13.55
N LEU A 121 -6.31 3.99 -14.64
CA LEU A 121 -5.95 4.77 -15.84
C LEU A 121 -7.16 5.44 -16.54
N LYS A 122 -8.38 5.01 -16.26
CA LYS A 122 -9.61 5.65 -16.75
C LYS A 122 -10.07 6.81 -15.88
N SER A 123 -9.53 6.94 -14.66
CA SER A 123 -9.85 8.07 -13.78
C SER A 123 -9.34 9.40 -14.34
N ARG A 124 -9.89 10.50 -13.85
CA ARG A 124 -9.56 11.85 -14.31
C ARG A 124 -8.07 12.17 -14.22
N LEU A 125 -7.44 11.77 -13.11
CA LEU A 125 -6.02 12.05 -12.85
C LEU A 125 -5.10 10.89 -13.22
N LYS A 126 -5.63 9.72 -13.52
CA LYS A 126 -4.86 8.53 -13.92
C LYS A 126 -3.76 8.13 -12.91
N ILE A 127 -4.00 8.38 -11.62
CA ILE A 127 -3.06 8.02 -10.56
C ILE A 127 -3.07 6.49 -10.43
N PRO A 128 -1.92 5.81 -10.54
CA PRO A 128 -1.84 4.38 -10.32
C PRO A 128 -2.17 4.01 -8.87
N LEU A 129 -2.75 2.83 -8.67
CA LEU A 129 -3.05 2.31 -7.34
C LEU A 129 -1.80 1.75 -6.67
N ILE A 130 -1.69 1.94 -5.36
CA ILE A 130 -0.74 1.21 -4.54
C ILE A 130 -1.42 -0.07 -4.06
N ILE A 131 -0.81 -1.23 -4.30
CA ILE A 131 -1.31 -2.52 -3.85
C ILE A 131 -0.39 -3.06 -2.77
N GLY A 132 -0.97 -3.31 -1.59
CA GLY A 132 -0.28 -3.81 -0.42
C GLY A 132 -0.63 -5.27 -0.12
N ILE A 133 0.30 -5.99 0.49
CA ILE A 133 0.14 -7.38 0.88
C ILE A 133 0.90 -7.67 2.18
N ASP A 134 0.34 -8.51 3.05
CA ASP A 134 1.06 -9.06 4.18
C ASP A 134 2.00 -10.17 3.70
N ALA A 135 3.30 -9.94 3.82
CA ALA A 135 4.34 -10.86 3.38
C ALA A 135 5.34 -11.11 4.52
N ILE A 136 4.82 -11.59 5.66
CA ILE A 136 5.52 -11.66 6.93
C ILE A 136 6.74 -12.60 6.88
N HIS A 137 6.62 -13.72 6.18
CA HIS A 137 7.72 -14.68 5.98
C HIS A 137 7.72 -15.23 4.54
N GLY A 138 7.86 -14.35 3.58
CA GLY A 138 7.68 -14.59 2.16
C GLY A 138 6.30 -14.11 1.69
N ASN A 139 6.06 -14.15 0.38
CA ASN A 139 4.78 -13.74 -0.19
C ASN A 139 3.73 -14.88 -0.13
N GLY A 140 3.65 -15.58 0.99
CA GLY A 140 2.94 -16.85 1.16
C GLY A 140 1.43 -16.82 0.92
N MET A 141 0.82 -15.63 0.81
CA MET A 141 -0.59 -15.48 0.42
C MET A 141 -0.82 -15.69 -1.08
N VAL A 142 0.22 -15.59 -1.89
CA VAL A 142 0.13 -15.74 -3.35
C VAL A 142 0.58 -17.15 -3.74
N LYS A 143 -0.27 -17.86 -4.51
CA LYS A 143 0.01 -19.22 -4.95
C LYS A 143 1.29 -19.29 -5.80
N GLY A 144 2.17 -20.21 -5.43
CA GLY A 144 3.42 -20.47 -6.18
C GLY A 144 4.62 -19.64 -5.75
N THR A 145 4.47 -18.80 -4.72
CA THR A 145 5.58 -18.06 -4.11
C THR A 145 6.23 -18.85 -2.97
N THR A 146 7.38 -18.38 -2.52
CA THR A 146 8.17 -19.04 -1.48
C THR A 146 7.67 -18.62 -0.09
N VAL A 147 7.50 -19.61 0.80
CA VAL A 147 7.28 -19.42 2.22
C VAL A 147 8.58 -19.66 2.95
N TYR A 148 9.10 -18.65 3.63
CA TYR A 148 10.30 -18.72 4.44
C TYR A 148 10.00 -19.11 5.89
N PRO A 149 10.99 -19.48 6.70
CA PRO A 149 10.80 -19.62 8.15
C PRO A 149 10.22 -18.33 8.74
N SER A 150 9.44 -18.46 9.81
CA SER A 150 8.86 -17.30 10.50
C SER A 150 9.94 -16.35 11.04
N PRO A 151 9.64 -15.06 11.25
CA PRO A 151 10.61 -14.09 11.76
C PRO A 151 11.31 -14.52 13.06
N ILE A 152 10.59 -15.14 14.01
CA ILE A 152 11.22 -15.66 15.24
C ILE A 152 12.22 -16.80 14.96
N THR A 153 11.96 -17.61 13.92
CA THR A 153 12.89 -18.65 13.50
C THR A 153 14.10 -18.05 12.79
N ILE A 154 13.89 -17.02 11.96
CA ILE A 154 15.00 -16.27 11.33
C ILE A 154 15.88 -15.64 12.41
N SER A 155 15.28 -15.05 13.43
CA SER A 155 15.98 -14.43 14.56
C SER A 155 16.88 -15.40 15.31
N SER A 156 16.48 -16.68 15.44
CA SER A 156 17.30 -17.71 16.11
C SER A 156 18.63 -18.01 15.42
N SER A 157 18.82 -17.52 14.19
CA SER A 157 20.12 -17.61 13.50
C SER A 157 21.13 -16.57 13.97
N PHE A 158 20.69 -15.53 14.67
CA PHE A 158 21.49 -14.39 15.11
C PHE A 158 22.27 -13.70 13.98
N THR A 159 21.72 -13.75 12.75
CA THR A 159 22.35 -13.10 11.58
C THR A 159 21.37 -12.21 10.82
N ASP A 160 21.75 -10.96 10.64
CA ASP A 160 21.00 -9.94 9.89
C ASP A 160 21.00 -10.22 8.38
N THR A 161 22.07 -10.84 7.88
CA THR A 161 22.21 -11.21 6.46
C THR A 161 21.06 -12.08 5.98
N LEU A 162 20.56 -13.00 6.82
CA LEU A 162 19.42 -13.87 6.45
C LEU A 162 18.14 -13.06 6.30
N ALA A 163 17.85 -12.15 7.24
CA ALA A 163 16.68 -11.26 7.17
C ALA A 163 16.74 -10.38 5.90
N TYR A 164 17.92 -9.84 5.58
CA TYR A 164 18.15 -9.07 4.35
C TYR A 164 17.86 -9.89 3.08
N GLN A 165 18.39 -11.11 2.99
CA GLN A 165 18.20 -11.99 1.82
C GLN A 165 16.72 -12.40 1.65
N VAL A 166 16.04 -12.72 2.74
CA VAL A 166 14.59 -13.00 2.71
C VAL A 166 13.82 -11.78 2.20
N GLY A 167 14.16 -10.57 2.66
CA GLY A 167 13.58 -9.33 2.17
C GLY A 167 13.74 -9.16 0.65
N ILE A 168 14.94 -9.36 0.11
CA ILE A 168 15.22 -9.25 -1.34
C ILE A 168 14.36 -10.23 -2.16
N GLN A 169 14.35 -11.50 -1.77
CA GLN A 169 13.63 -12.51 -2.56
C GLN A 169 12.10 -12.31 -2.46
N THR A 170 11.61 -11.98 -1.27
CA THR A 170 10.19 -11.67 -1.07
C THR A 170 9.74 -10.46 -1.89
N ALA A 171 10.56 -9.40 -1.95
CA ALA A 171 10.26 -8.21 -2.76
C ALA A 171 10.09 -8.56 -4.25
N LYS A 172 10.96 -9.41 -4.81
CA LYS A 172 10.84 -9.88 -6.21
C LYS A 172 9.51 -10.59 -6.46
N GLU A 173 9.10 -11.47 -5.55
CA GLU A 173 7.86 -12.23 -5.66
C GLU A 173 6.62 -11.33 -5.48
N ILE A 174 6.66 -10.35 -4.56
CA ILE A 174 5.61 -9.35 -4.39
C ILE A 174 5.43 -8.54 -5.68
N ARG A 175 6.53 -8.06 -6.27
CA ARG A 175 6.48 -7.29 -7.54
C ARG A 175 5.97 -8.13 -8.69
N ALA A 176 6.39 -9.39 -8.79
CA ALA A 176 5.91 -10.31 -9.81
C ALA A 176 4.39 -10.59 -9.69
N ALA A 177 3.85 -10.55 -8.46
CA ALA A 177 2.43 -10.67 -8.20
C ALA A 177 1.63 -9.38 -8.44
N GLY A 178 2.30 -8.26 -8.79
CA GLY A 178 1.65 -6.98 -9.08
C GLY A 178 1.42 -6.09 -7.86
N SER A 179 2.01 -6.43 -6.70
CA SER A 179 1.97 -5.61 -5.48
C SER A 179 3.19 -4.70 -5.37
N HIS A 180 3.07 -3.62 -4.57
CA HIS A 180 4.06 -2.54 -4.47
C HIS A 180 4.48 -2.25 -3.04
N TRP A 181 3.72 -2.72 -2.06
CA TRP A 181 3.85 -2.41 -0.65
C TRP A 181 3.74 -3.67 0.20
N ALA A 182 4.79 -3.98 0.97
CA ALA A 182 4.80 -5.06 1.94
C ALA A 182 4.42 -4.52 3.31
N PHE A 183 3.35 -5.05 3.93
CA PHE A 183 2.99 -4.75 5.32
C PHE A 183 3.84 -5.57 6.29
N THR A 184 5.15 -5.42 6.17
CA THR A 184 6.17 -6.14 6.93
C THR A 184 7.48 -5.33 6.94
N PRO A 185 8.40 -5.49 7.90
CA PRO A 185 8.43 -6.49 8.96
C PRO A 185 7.57 -6.12 10.18
N ASN A 186 7.16 -7.15 10.95
CA ASN A 186 6.63 -6.97 12.28
C ASN A 186 7.80 -6.76 13.25
N ILE A 187 7.95 -5.53 13.73
CA ILE A 187 8.99 -5.14 14.68
C ILE A 187 8.44 -4.97 16.10
N ASP A 188 7.35 -5.64 16.39
CA ASP A 188 6.84 -5.73 17.75
C ASP A 188 7.87 -6.45 18.64
N VAL A 189 8.26 -5.85 19.75
CA VAL A 189 9.11 -6.48 20.75
C VAL A 189 8.23 -7.40 21.61
N LEU A 190 8.41 -8.71 21.51
CA LEU A 190 7.61 -9.69 22.22
C LEU A 190 7.70 -9.50 23.73
N ARG A 191 6.54 -9.28 24.38
CA ARG A 191 6.46 -9.13 25.85
C ARG A 191 5.58 -10.20 26.50
N ASP A 192 4.49 -10.58 25.86
CA ASP A 192 3.58 -11.63 26.36
C ASP A 192 3.61 -12.86 25.44
N PRO A 193 4.17 -14.00 25.88
CA PRO A 193 4.27 -15.21 25.07
C PRO A 193 2.90 -15.86 24.79
N ARG A 194 1.82 -15.41 25.43
CA ARG A 194 0.45 -15.86 25.13
C ARG A 194 -0.13 -15.20 23.89
N TRP A 195 0.47 -14.10 23.43
CA TRP A 195 0.03 -13.41 22.23
C TRP A 195 0.13 -14.31 21.00
N GLY A 196 -0.98 -14.49 20.27
CA GLY A 196 -1.06 -15.45 19.15
C GLY A 196 -0.16 -15.15 17.96
N ARG A 197 0.48 -13.96 17.93
CA ARG A 197 1.34 -13.51 16.83
C ARG A 197 2.84 -13.55 17.14
N VAL A 198 3.23 -14.29 18.15
CA VAL A 198 4.65 -14.47 18.57
C VAL A 198 5.55 -14.85 17.39
N GLY A 199 5.10 -15.76 16.53
CA GLY A 199 5.88 -16.23 15.38
C GLY A 199 6.15 -15.16 14.33
N GLU A 200 5.39 -14.07 14.32
CA GLU A 200 5.53 -12.99 13.34
C GLU A 200 6.62 -11.97 13.72
N THR A 201 7.14 -12.00 14.94
CA THR A 201 8.15 -11.06 15.45
C THR A 201 9.54 -11.67 15.47
N PHE A 202 10.56 -10.82 15.60
CA PHE A 202 11.95 -11.28 15.74
C PHE A 202 12.32 -11.62 17.19
N GLY A 203 11.38 -11.55 18.16
CA GLY A 203 11.58 -11.97 19.54
C GLY A 203 11.45 -10.85 20.56
N GLU A 204 12.06 -11.06 21.73
CA GLU A 204 11.87 -10.23 22.93
C GLU A 204 13.00 -9.19 23.18
N ASP A 205 14.09 -9.29 22.44
CA ASP A 205 15.22 -8.38 22.55
C ASP A 205 15.05 -7.18 21.61
N PRO A 206 14.88 -5.94 22.12
CA PRO A 206 14.68 -4.75 21.27
C PRO A 206 15.82 -4.51 20.26
N PHE A 207 17.06 -4.82 20.65
CA PHE A 207 18.21 -4.67 19.76
C PHE A 207 18.13 -5.64 18.58
N MET A 208 17.84 -6.91 18.84
CA MET A 208 17.68 -7.91 17.77
C MET A 208 16.50 -7.59 16.86
N VAL A 209 15.36 -7.23 17.43
CA VAL A 209 14.17 -6.82 16.67
C VAL A 209 14.47 -5.63 15.78
N GLY A 210 15.13 -4.60 16.32
CA GLY A 210 15.51 -3.42 15.54
C GLY A 210 16.50 -3.73 14.42
N ASN A 211 17.56 -4.50 14.70
CA ASN A 211 18.60 -4.84 13.73
C ASN A 211 18.08 -5.72 12.59
N LEU A 212 17.36 -6.80 12.92
CA LEU A 212 16.79 -7.71 11.92
C LEU A 212 15.67 -7.04 11.12
N GLY A 213 14.84 -6.22 11.77
CA GLY A 213 13.80 -5.43 11.12
C GLY A 213 14.39 -4.44 10.11
N ALA A 214 15.41 -3.70 10.50
CA ALA A 214 16.12 -2.76 9.60
C ALA A 214 16.76 -3.51 8.41
N SER A 215 17.39 -4.65 8.65
CA SER A 215 17.98 -5.48 7.61
C SER A 215 16.95 -6.01 6.62
N MET A 216 15.79 -6.47 7.09
CA MET A 216 14.70 -6.91 6.24
C MET A 216 14.13 -5.75 5.41
N ILE A 217 13.92 -4.56 6.01
CA ILE A 217 13.50 -3.34 5.29
C ILE A 217 14.49 -3.00 4.17
N ASN A 218 15.77 -3.00 4.48
CA ASN A 218 16.81 -2.75 3.48
C ASN A 218 16.76 -3.78 2.34
N GLY A 219 16.44 -5.04 2.65
CA GLY A 219 16.22 -6.08 1.65
C GLY A 219 15.02 -5.79 0.74
N PHE A 220 13.90 -5.35 1.29
CA PHE A 220 12.72 -4.95 0.53
C PHE A 220 12.96 -3.75 -0.38
N GLN A 221 13.65 -2.73 0.11
CA GLN A 221 13.77 -1.43 -0.53
C GLN A 221 15.05 -1.21 -1.33
N LEU A 222 16.16 -1.89 -0.97
CA LEU A 222 17.48 -1.84 -1.64
C LEU A 222 18.02 -0.41 -1.88
N ASN A 223 17.65 0.54 -1.03
CA ASN A 223 18.05 1.96 -1.09
C ASN A 223 17.72 2.71 -2.39
N ASP A 224 16.82 2.17 -3.22
CA ASP A 224 16.40 2.76 -4.48
C ASP A 224 15.00 2.25 -4.85
N TYR A 225 14.04 3.14 -4.94
CA TYR A 225 12.63 2.82 -5.18
C TYR A 225 12.26 2.68 -6.66
N THR A 226 13.20 2.89 -7.59
CA THR A 226 12.93 2.90 -9.03
C THR A 226 12.98 1.51 -9.66
N GLY A 227 13.52 0.52 -8.95
CA GLY A 227 13.70 -0.83 -9.48
C GLY A 227 12.42 -1.68 -9.46
N THR A 228 12.30 -2.55 -10.46
CA THR A 228 11.16 -3.49 -10.61
C THR A 228 11.15 -4.63 -9.59
N ASN A 229 12.21 -4.78 -8.79
CA ASN A 229 12.37 -5.86 -7.81
C ASN A 229 12.32 -5.37 -6.37
N LYS A 230 11.68 -4.22 -6.12
CA LYS A 230 11.65 -3.53 -4.83
C LYS A 230 10.25 -3.16 -4.47
N VAL A 231 9.97 -3.12 -3.17
CA VAL A 231 8.68 -2.74 -2.62
C VAL A 231 8.87 -1.78 -1.45
N ILE A 232 7.85 -0.99 -1.17
CA ILE A 232 7.79 -0.18 0.05
C ILE A 232 7.60 -1.15 1.22
N ALA A 233 8.43 -1.04 2.26
CA ALA A 233 8.26 -1.78 3.50
C ALA A 233 7.42 -0.99 4.51
N CYS A 234 6.77 -1.70 5.43
CA CYS A 234 6.00 -1.10 6.53
C CYS A 234 6.44 -1.74 7.85
N ALA A 235 7.29 -1.03 8.58
CA ALA A 235 7.61 -1.41 9.95
C ALA A 235 6.34 -1.28 10.82
N LYS A 236 5.89 -2.38 11.44
CA LYS A 236 4.62 -2.42 12.20
C LYS A 236 4.77 -3.28 13.46
N HIS A 237 3.91 -3.15 14.47
CA HIS A 237 2.78 -2.24 14.55
C HIS A 237 3.12 -1.09 15.51
N MET A 238 2.78 0.10 15.15
CA MET A 238 2.94 1.26 16.00
C MET A 238 1.69 1.37 16.89
N ILE A 239 1.80 1.14 18.21
CA ILE A 239 2.94 0.79 19.03
C ILE A 239 2.47 -0.16 20.14
N ALA A 240 3.40 -0.98 20.68
CA ALA A 240 3.19 -1.88 21.84
C ALA A 240 2.17 -3.02 21.61
N GLY A 241 1.90 -3.43 20.37
CA GLY A 241 0.92 -4.46 20.02
C GLY A 241 1.17 -5.85 20.59
N SER A 242 2.39 -6.11 21.05
CA SER A 242 2.86 -7.41 21.55
C SER A 242 2.69 -7.65 23.05
N GLU A 243 2.09 -6.69 23.77
CA GLU A 243 1.78 -6.81 25.22
C GLU A 243 0.28 -6.58 25.48
N PRO A 244 -0.63 -7.32 24.81
CA PRO A 244 -2.05 -7.12 24.98
C PRO A 244 -2.53 -7.73 26.30
N ILE A 245 -3.55 -7.13 26.93
CA ILE A 245 -4.17 -7.66 28.15
C ILE A 245 -4.60 -9.12 27.93
N ASN A 246 -4.18 -10.00 28.81
CA ASN A 246 -4.44 -11.44 28.76
C ASN A 246 -3.85 -12.19 27.54
N GLY A 247 -2.92 -11.59 26.80
CA GLY A 247 -2.37 -12.16 25.58
C GLY A 247 -3.33 -12.16 24.39
N LEU A 248 -4.48 -11.51 24.50
CA LEU A 248 -5.52 -11.52 23.49
C LEU A 248 -5.19 -10.51 22.37
N ASN A 249 -4.97 -10.98 21.15
CA ASN A 249 -4.67 -10.11 20.02
C ASN A 249 -5.74 -9.01 19.85
N ALA A 250 -5.28 -7.79 19.57
CA ALA A 250 -6.09 -6.59 19.46
C ALA A 250 -6.79 -6.12 20.77
N ALA A 251 -6.50 -6.74 21.92
CA ALA A 251 -6.91 -6.18 23.19
C ALA A 251 -6.09 -4.91 23.51
N PRO A 252 -6.61 -4.01 24.37
CA PRO A 252 -5.85 -2.86 24.85
C PRO A 252 -4.52 -3.31 25.49
N MET A 253 -3.51 -2.47 25.43
CA MET A 253 -2.23 -2.68 26.08
C MET A 253 -2.14 -1.82 27.34
N ASP A 254 -1.59 -2.38 28.41
CA ASP A 254 -1.31 -1.67 29.66
C ASP A 254 0.21 -1.42 29.77
N VAL A 255 0.69 -0.48 28.97
CA VAL A 255 2.13 -0.14 28.89
C VAL A 255 2.34 1.27 29.39
N SER A 256 3.21 1.41 30.39
CA SER A 256 3.57 2.72 30.91
C SER A 256 4.35 3.54 29.88
N LEU A 257 4.23 4.87 29.94
CA LEU A 257 5.04 5.78 29.10
C LEU A 257 6.55 5.58 29.29
N ARG A 258 6.97 5.17 30.50
CA ARG A 258 8.36 4.83 30.79
C ARG A 258 8.79 3.61 29.99
N THR A 259 8.04 2.52 30.05
CA THR A 259 8.32 1.30 29.27
C THR A 259 8.43 1.58 27.79
N LEU A 260 7.48 2.36 27.23
CA LEU A 260 7.51 2.76 25.80
C LEU A 260 8.76 3.55 25.38
N LYS A 261 9.44 4.22 26.33
CA LYS A 261 10.65 5.00 26.05
C LYS A 261 11.93 4.20 26.28
N GLU A 262 11.88 3.16 27.09
CA GLU A 262 13.04 2.37 27.49
C GLU A 262 13.18 1.08 26.66
N VAL A 263 12.08 0.61 26.06
CA VAL A 263 12.00 -0.58 25.22
C VAL A 263 11.65 -0.21 23.80
#